data_102fdc548a304628d6f01362ef428eca
#
_entry.id   102fdc548a304628d6f01362ef428eca
#
_cell.length_a   1.000
_cell.length_b   1.000
_cell.length_c   1.000
_cell.angle_alpha   90.00
_cell.angle_beta   90.00
_cell.angle_gamma   90.00
#
_symmetry.space_group_name_H-M   'P 1'
#
loop_
_entity.id
_entity.type
_entity.pdbx_description
1 polymer ?
#
loop_
_entity_poly.entity_id
_entity_poly.type
_entity_poly.pdbx_seq_one_letter_code
_entity_poly.pdbx_strand_id
1 'polypeptide(L)'
;YNKEETTQDNIMSMVDAGNEYGNLEDESAQLINNVFEFGDLVASDVMTHRKNIVGVDVNSSLDDIVYIALEKGFSRIPVYKENIDAIVGIIIVKDLLCLVGNENKDKLKIEDFLREAVYVPESCSCSDVFKFLTNLKSGMGIVIDEYGGTAGIITPEDKI
;
A
#
# COMPACT_ATOMS: atom_id res chain seq x y z
N TYR A 1 20.95 9.52 -24.48
CA TYR A 1 20.92 8.07 -24.65
C TYR A 1 20.71 7.37 -23.32
N ASN A 2 19.74 6.50 -23.26
CA ASN A 2 19.36 5.78 -22.04
C ASN A 2 19.58 4.27 -22.24
N LYS A 3 20.64 3.73 -21.64
CA LYS A 3 20.98 2.30 -21.73
C LYS A 3 19.94 1.41 -21.06
N GLU A 4 19.34 1.87 -19.95
CA GLU A 4 18.33 1.10 -19.23
C GLU A 4 17.09 0.90 -20.08
N GLU A 5 16.63 1.97 -20.75
CA GLU A 5 15.48 1.92 -21.62
C GLU A 5 15.70 0.95 -22.79
N THR A 6 16.88 1.02 -23.42
CA THR A 6 17.23 0.13 -24.52
C THR A 6 17.26 -1.33 -24.05
N THR A 7 17.83 -1.59 -22.88
CA THR A 7 17.91 -2.93 -22.31
C THR A 7 16.52 -3.47 -21.98
N GLN A 8 15.66 -2.63 -21.41
CA GLN A 8 14.28 -2.99 -21.09
C GLN A 8 13.50 -3.40 -22.35
N ASP A 9 13.60 -2.60 -23.41
CA ASP A 9 12.93 -2.88 -24.69
C ASP A 9 13.41 -4.19 -25.29
N ASN A 10 14.70 -4.47 -25.24
CA ASN A 10 15.28 -5.71 -25.73
C ASN A 10 14.78 -6.92 -24.95
N ILE A 11 14.69 -6.82 -23.63
CA ILE A 11 14.18 -7.90 -22.78
C ILE A 11 12.71 -8.16 -23.09
N MET A 12 11.90 -7.11 -23.22
CA MET A 12 10.48 -7.24 -23.55
C MET A 12 10.28 -7.91 -24.93
N SER A 13 11.11 -7.56 -25.89
CA SER A 13 11.08 -8.19 -27.22
C SER A 13 11.40 -9.68 -27.14
N MET A 14 12.37 -10.06 -26.32
CA MET A 14 12.72 -11.46 -26.10
C MET A 14 11.60 -12.24 -25.41
N VAL A 15 10.93 -11.61 -24.43
CA VAL A 15 9.79 -12.22 -23.76
C VAL A 15 8.65 -12.47 -24.73
N ASP A 16 8.32 -11.48 -25.56
CA ASP A 16 7.26 -11.61 -26.56
C ASP A 16 7.57 -12.70 -27.58
N ALA A 17 8.82 -12.75 -28.05
CA ALA A 17 9.26 -13.79 -28.97
C ALA A 17 9.17 -15.19 -28.33
N GLY A 18 9.61 -15.31 -27.08
CA GLY A 18 9.53 -16.57 -26.35
C GLY A 18 8.09 -17.05 -26.17
N ASN A 19 7.18 -16.13 -25.85
CA ASN A 19 5.77 -16.46 -25.71
C ASN A 19 5.15 -16.87 -27.06
N GLU A 20 5.51 -16.16 -28.13
CA GLU A 20 5.05 -16.46 -29.49
C GLU A 20 5.46 -17.86 -29.96
N TYR A 21 6.66 -18.28 -29.58
CA TYR A 21 7.15 -19.63 -29.90
C TYR A 21 6.73 -20.67 -28.87
N GLY A 22 5.98 -20.31 -27.88
CA GLY A 22 5.52 -21.21 -26.82
C GLY A 22 6.58 -21.57 -25.79
N ASN A 23 7.68 -20.82 -25.74
CA ASN A 23 8.77 -21.01 -24.76
C ASN A 23 8.44 -20.46 -23.39
N LEU A 24 7.46 -19.55 -23.29
CA LEU A 24 6.98 -18.94 -22.05
C LEU A 24 5.49 -19.15 -21.93
N GLU A 25 5.03 -19.36 -20.70
CA GLU A 25 3.61 -19.39 -20.42
C GLU A 25 3.05 -17.96 -20.45
N ASP A 26 1.79 -17.79 -20.88
CA ASP A 26 1.14 -16.48 -20.97
C ASP A 26 1.19 -15.71 -19.65
N GLU A 27 0.97 -16.39 -18.53
CA GLU A 27 1.04 -15.78 -17.21
C GLU A 27 2.42 -15.21 -16.89
N SER A 28 3.47 -15.97 -17.23
CA SER A 28 4.86 -15.54 -16.99
C SER A 28 5.20 -14.32 -17.84
N ALA A 29 4.81 -14.33 -19.12
CA ALA A 29 5.02 -13.19 -20.01
C ALA A 29 4.29 -11.96 -19.51
N GLN A 30 3.05 -12.11 -19.05
CA GLN A 30 2.26 -11.01 -18.52
C GLN A 30 2.86 -10.43 -17.23
N LEU A 31 3.36 -11.28 -16.33
CA LEU A 31 4.03 -10.84 -15.11
C LEU A 31 5.28 -10.00 -15.41
N ILE A 32 6.08 -10.43 -16.38
CA ILE A 32 7.29 -9.70 -16.81
C ILE A 32 6.90 -8.34 -17.38
N ASN A 33 5.90 -8.31 -18.26
CA ASN A 33 5.40 -7.06 -18.83
C ASN A 33 4.88 -6.12 -17.76
N ASN A 34 4.15 -6.63 -16.77
CA ASN A 34 3.62 -5.83 -15.66
C ASN A 34 4.74 -5.24 -14.82
N VAL A 35 5.83 -5.98 -14.59
CA VAL A 35 7.00 -5.47 -13.86
C VAL A 35 7.61 -4.27 -14.58
N PHE A 36 7.77 -4.34 -15.90
CA PHE A 36 8.33 -3.24 -16.67
C PHE A 36 7.40 -2.03 -16.74
N GLU A 37 6.11 -2.24 -16.95
CA GLU A 37 5.12 -1.16 -16.90
C GLU A 37 5.09 -0.49 -15.53
N PHE A 38 5.16 -1.29 -14.49
CA PHE A 38 5.17 -0.82 -13.11
C PHE A 38 6.39 0.06 -12.81
N GLY A 39 7.55 -0.24 -13.40
CA GLY A 39 8.77 0.54 -13.22
C GLY A 39 8.66 1.99 -13.68
N ASP A 40 7.76 2.28 -14.62
CA ASP A 40 7.57 3.63 -15.16
C ASP A 40 6.54 4.44 -14.39
N LEU A 41 5.82 3.80 -13.45
CA LEU A 41 4.79 4.48 -12.66
C LEU A 41 5.38 5.11 -11.40
N VAL A 42 4.73 6.17 -10.93
CA VAL A 42 5.05 6.81 -9.66
C VAL A 42 3.92 6.59 -8.65
N ALA A 43 4.19 6.91 -7.39
CA ALA A 43 3.24 6.67 -6.30
C ALA A 43 1.86 7.26 -6.57
N SER A 44 1.80 8.48 -7.09
CA SER A 44 0.52 9.13 -7.39
C SER A 44 -0.31 8.44 -8.46
N ASP A 45 0.33 7.65 -9.32
CA ASP A 45 -0.39 6.92 -10.39
C ASP A 45 -1.19 5.74 -9.87
N VAL A 46 -0.77 5.16 -8.76
CA VAL A 46 -1.31 3.88 -8.26
C VAL A 46 -1.92 3.98 -6.87
N MET A 47 -1.79 5.11 -6.20
CA MET A 47 -2.32 5.29 -4.85
C MET A 47 -3.85 5.31 -4.83
N THR A 48 -4.41 4.99 -3.66
CA THR A 48 -5.80 5.31 -3.37
C THR A 48 -5.86 6.78 -3.00
N HIS A 49 -6.63 7.57 -3.75
CA HIS A 49 -6.76 9.01 -3.51
C HIS A 49 -7.32 9.32 -2.13
N ARG A 50 -6.90 10.45 -1.55
CA ARG A 50 -7.35 10.88 -0.23
C ARG A 50 -8.86 10.88 -0.07
N LYS A 51 -9.59 11.19 -1.14
CA LYS A 51 -11.07 11.20 -1.12
C LYS A 51 -11.67 9.82 -0.86
N ASN A 52 -10.92 8.78 -1.19
CA ASN A 52 -11.36 7.38 -1.07
C ASN A 52 -10.72 6.66 0.10
N ILE A 53 -9.89 7.34 0.89
CA ILE A 53 -9.27 6.75 2.07
C ILE A 53 -10.32 6.57 3.16
N VAL A 54 -10.41 5.34 3.67
CA VAL A 54 -11.20 5.05 4.85
C VAL A 54 -10.24 4.96 6.02
N GLY A 55 -10.20 6.01 6.81
CA GLY A 55 -9.36 6.09 8.00
C GLY A 55 -10.21 6.27 9.24
N VAL A 56 -9.58 6.19 10.40
CA VAL A 56 -10.24 6.41 11.68
C VAL A 56 -9.48 7.44 12.50
N ASP A 57 -10.21 8.19 13.30
CA ASP A 57 -9.61 9.13 14.25
C ASP A 57 -8.96 8.36 15.40
N VAL A 58 -7.82 8.85 15.89
CA VAL A 58 -7.10 8.21 16.99
C VAL A 58 -7.93 8.12 18.28
N ASN A 59 -8.93 8.98 18.41
CA ASN A 59 -9.85 8.99 19.55
C ASN A 59 -11.05 8.06 19.37
N SER A 60 -11.17 7.38 18.24
CA SER A 60 -12.23 6.39 18.02
C SER A 60 -12.04 5.17 18.91
N SER A 61 -13.12 4.45 19.16
CA SER A 61 -13.04 3.20 19.93
C SER A 61 -12.50 2.06 19.07
N LEU A 62 -11.93 1.04 19.72
CA LEU A 62 -11.49 -0.16 19.04
C LEU A 62 -12.68 -0.90 18.38
N ASP A 63 -13.85 -0.84 19.01
CA ASP A 63 -15.06 -1.45 18.46
C ASP A 63 -15.45 -0.81 17.12
N ASP A 64 -15.30 0.51 16.99
CA ASP A 64 -15.57 1.23 15.74
C ASP A 64 -14.63 0.76 14.64
N ILE A 65 -13.36 0.53 14.97
CA ILE A 65 -12.39 0.05 13.99
C ILE A 65 -12.71 -1.36 13.54
N VAL A 66 -13.04 -2.24 14.47
CA VAL A 66 -13.43 -3.61 14.15
C VAL A 66 -14.67 -3.61 13.23
N TYR A 67 -15.64 -2.76 13.52
CA TYR A 67 -16.84 -2.63 12.72
C TYR A 67 -16.51 -2.20 11.27
N ILE A 68 -15.68 -1.18 11.12
CA ILE A 68 -15.26 -0.70 9.80
C ILE A 68 -14.49 -1.79 9.05
N ALA A 69 -13.60 -2.50 9.74
CA ALA A 69 -12.83 -3.56 9.14
C ALA A 69 -13.72 -4.69 8.60
N LEU A 70 -14.72 -5.09 9.39
CA LEU A 70 -15.65 -6.14 8.99
C LEU A 70 -16.57 -5.68 7.85
N GLU A 71 -17.06 -4.45 7.91
CA GLU A 71 -17.98 -3.93 6.90
C GLU A 71 -17.28 -3.71 5.54
N LYS A 72 -16.07 -3.15 5.56
CA LYS A 72 -15.35 -2.79 4.35
C LYS A 72 -14.35 -3.83 3.88
N GLY A 73 -14.00 -4.80 4.73
CA GLY A 73 -13.06 -5.85 4.37
C GLY A 73 -11.60 -5.41 4.29
N PHE A 74 -11.22 -4.33 4.95
CA PHE A 74 -9.84 -3.84 4.93
C PHE A 74 -8.95 -4.63 5.87
N SER A 75 -7.72 -4.89 5.42
CA SER A 75 -6.69 -5.53 6.24
C SER A 75 -5.87 -4.53 7.04
N ARG A 76 -5.82 -3.29 6.58
CA ARG A 76 -5.05 -2.19 7.17
C ARG A 76 -5.88 -0.93 7.15
N ILE A 77 -5.83 -0.16 8.22
CA ILE A 77 -6.61 1.08 8.36
C ILE A 77 -5.69 2.19 8.85
N PRO A 78 -5.56 3.30 8.10
CA PRO A 78 -4.80 4.44 8.58
C PRO A 78 -5.53 5.15 9.72
N VAL A 79 -4.76 5.63 10.67
CA VAL A 79 -5.26 6.36 11.84
C VAL A 79 -4.75 7.80 11.78
N TYR A 80 -5.64 8.75 11.93
CA TYR A 80 -5.31 10.16 11.89
C TYR A 80 -5.70 10.86 13.19
N LYS A 81 -5.12 12.04 13.39
CA LYS A 81 -5.49 12.93 14.47
C LYS A 81 -6.11 14.18 13.90
N GLU A 82 -7.39 14.40 14.19
CA GLU A 82 -8.21 15.52 13.71
C GLU A 82 -8.61 15.44 12.24
N ASN A 83 -7.65 15.23 11.33
CA ASN A 83 -7.94 15.13 9.90
C ASN A 83 -6.94 14.23 9.20
N ILE A 84 -7.25 13.87 7.95
CA ILE A 84 -6.48 12.90 7.16
C ILE A 84 -5.05 13.38 6.84
N ASP A 85 -4.78 14.67 6.94
CA ASP A 85 -3.44 15.21 6.72
C ASP A 85 -2.49 14.92 7.90
N ALA A 86 -3.03 14.49 9.02
CA ALA A 86 -2.26 14.20 10.24
C ALA A 86 -2.33 12.69 10.57
N ILE A 87 -1.82 11.86 9.68
CA ILE A 87 -1.73 10.41 9.92
C ILE A 87 -0.73 10.15 11.04
N VAL A 88 -1.15 9.42 12.06
CA VAL A 88 -0.30 9.08 13.21
C VAL A 88 0.19 7.64 13.18
N GLY A 89 -0.41 6.79 12.36
CA GLY A 89 0.00 5.41 12.24
C GLY A 89 -1.01 4.58 11.49
N ILE A 90 -0.80 3.28 11.51
CA ILE A 90 -1.62 2.31 10.80
C ILE A 90 -1.98 1.18 11.75
N ILE A 91 -3.21 0.70 11.68
CA ILE A 91 -3.65 -0.48 12.39
C ILE A 91 -3.76 -1.64 11.42
N ILE A 92 -3.13 -2.76 11.76
CA ILE A 92 -3.30 -4.02 11.06
C ILE A 92 -4.44 -4.76 11.73
N VAL A 93 -5.48 -5.07 10.98
CA VAL A 93 -6.70 -5.69 11.52
C VAL A 93 -6.40 -7.02 12.24
N LYS A 94 -5.43 -7.78 11.77
CA LYS A 94 -5.00 -9.01 12.41
C LYS A 94 -4.56 -8.82 13.86
N ASP A 95 -3.97 -7.67 14.18
CA ASP A 95 -3.54 -7.38 15.54
C ASP A 95 -4.72 -7.26 16.51
N LEU A 96 -5.90 -6.95 15.97
CA LEU A 96 -7.11 -6.82 16.77
C LEU A 96 -7.73 -8.15 17.16
N LEU A 97 -7.23 -9.25 16.60
CA LEU A 97 -7.72 -10.58 16.94
C LEU A 97 -7.53 -10.90 18.43
N CYS A 98 -6.54 -10.30 19.07
CA CYS A 98 -6.31 -10.47 20.49
C CYS A 98 -7.45 -9.93 21.36
N LEU A 99 -8.33 -9.09 20.77
CA LEU A 99 -9.49 -8.55 21.48
C LEU A 99 -10.63 -9.57 21.59
N VAL A 100 -10.61 -10.60 20.75
CA VAL A 100 -11.65 -11.62 20.78
C VAL A 100 -11.53 -12.43 22.07
N GLY A 101 -12.56 -12.36 22.91
CA GLY A 101 -12.57 -13.06 24.18
C GLY A 101 -11.70 -12.45 25.27
N ASN A 102 -11.12 -11.26 25.03
CA ASN A 102 -10.31 -10.57 26.03
C ASN A 102 -11.20 -9.75 26.97
N GLU A 103 -11.19 -10.09 28.25
CA GLU A 103 -11.98 -9.39 29.28
C GLU A 103 -11.46 -7.95 29.53
N ASN A 104 -10.20 -7.69 29.19
CA ASN A 104 -9.55 -6.41 29.43
C ASN A 104 -9.56 -5.48 28.21
N LYS A 105 -10.37 -5.79 27.20
CA LYS A 105 -10.41 -4.98 25.96
C LYS A 105 -10.72 -3.50 26.19
N ASP A 106 -11.46 -3.19 27.26
CA ASP A 106 -11.81 -1.80 27.57
C ASP A 106 -10.61 -0.98 28.06
N LYS A 107 -9.53 -1.64 28.46
CA LYS A 107 -8.30 -1.00 28.90
C LYS A 107 -7.35 -0.73 27.73
N LEU A 108 -7.61 -1.33 26.60
CA LEU A 108 -6.78 -1.19 25.41
C LEU A 108 -7.26 0.01 24.60
N LYS A 109 -6.30 0.72 24.03
CA LYS A 109 -6.54 1.90 23.21
C LYS A 109 -6.00 1.67 21.80
N ILE A 110 -6.47 2.48 20.84
CA ILE A 110 -5.96 2.46 19.46
C ILE A 110 -4.45 2.61 19.45
N GLU A 111 -3.91 3.48 20.30
CA GLU A 111 -2.48 3.76 20.39
C GLU A 111 -1.64 2.51 20.66
N ASP A 112 -2.21 1.52 21.36
CA ASP A 112 -1.52 0.27 21.66
C ASP A 112 -1.30 -0.61 20.43
N PHE A 113 -2.05 -0.38 19.36
CA PHE A 113 -2.00 -1.16 18.13
C PHE A 113 -1.41 -0.39 16.95
N LEU A 114 -1.02 0.87 17.14
CA LEU A 114 -0.47 1.67 16.06
C LEU A 114 0.89 1.15 15.62
N ARG A 115 1.04 1.02 14.30
CA ARG A 115 2.30 0.71 13.66
C ARG A 115 2.76 1.91 12.87
N GLU A 116 4.06 2.05 12.69
CA GLU A 116 4.63 3.15 11.93
C GLU A 116 4.16 3.12 10.49
N ALA A 117 3.81 4.30 9.97
CA ALA A 117 3.54 4.51 8.57
C ALA A 117 4.82 5.01 7.90
N VAL A 118 5.03 4.61 6.65
CA VAL A 118 6.09 5.16 5.81
C VAL A 118 5.48 6.26 4.96
N TYR A 119 6.18 7.39 4.87
CA TYR A 119 5.76 8.52 4.08
C TYR A 119 6.58 8.56 2.80
N VAL A 120 5.90 8.61 1.66
CA VAL A 120 6.56 8.65 0.35
C VAL A 120 6.03 9.83 -0.45
N PRO A 121 6.90 10.53 -1.20
CA PRO A 121 6.44 11.63 -2.04
C PRO A 121 5.66 11.08 -3.24
N GLU A 122 4.78 11.90 -3.81
CA GLU A 122 3.98 11.53 -4.97
C GLU A 122 4.81 11.08 -6.16
N SER A 123 6.00 11.65 -6.31
CA SER A 123 6.90 11.37 -7.44
C SER A 123 7.79 10.16 -7.23
N CYS A 124 7.72 9.50 -6.08
CA CYS A 124 8.52 8.31 -5.81
C CYS A 124 8.13 7.17 -6.76
N SER A 125 9.11 6.49 -7.35
CA SER A 125 8.82 5.39 -8.25
C SER A 125 8.12 4.24 -7.52
N CYS A 126 7.19 3.58 -8.21
CA CYS A 126 6.48 2.44 -7.64
C CYS A 126 7.42 1.32 -7.23
N SER A 127 8.50 1.10 -7.98
CA SER A 127 9.52 0.10 -7.64
C SER A 127 10.13 0.36 -6.27
N ASP A 128 10.49 1.61 -5.99
CA ASP A 128 11.07 2.00 -4.71
C ASP A 128 10.04 1.89 -3.59
N VAL A 129 8.80 2.32 -3.84
CA VAL A 129 7.72 2.20 -2.86
C VAL A 129 7.52 0.74 -2.46
N PHE A 130 7.51 -0.17 -3.43
CA PHE A 130 7.34 -1.60 -3.14
C PHE A 130 8.47 -2.18 -2.35
N LYS A 131 9.72 -1.78 -2.64
CA LYS A 131 10.87 -2.22 -1.84
C LYS A 131 10.72 -1.82 -0.38
N PHE A 132 10.26 -0.59 -0.13
CA PHE A 132 10.01 -0.12 1.22
C PHE A 132 8.87 -0.89 1.89
N LEU A 133 7.76 -1.07 1.18
CA LEU A 133 6.56 -1.70 1.74
C LEU A 133 6.76 -3.18 2.07
N THR A 134 7.53 -3.91 1.25
CA THR A 134 7.80 -5.32 1.50
C THR A 134 8.65 -5.55 2.75
N ASN A 135 9.44 -4.55 3.15
CA ASN A 135 10.28 -4.62 4.34
C ASN A 135 9.57 -4.13 5.60
N LEU A 136 8.36 -3.60 5.48
CA LEU A 136 7.59 -3.07 6.60
C LEU A 136 6.49 -4.03 7.03
N LYS A 137 6.32 -4.16 8.34
CA LYS A 137 5.24 -4.97 8.89
C LYS A 137 3.86 -4.40 8.57
N SER A 138 3.74 -3.07 8.52
CA SER A 138 2.47 -2.42 8.21
C SER A 138 2.04 -2.60 6.75
N GLY A 139 3.01 -2.67 5.83
CA GLY A 139 2.72 -2.85 4.41
C GLY A 139 1.91 -1.73 3.78
N MET A 140 1.91 -0.52 4.37
CA MET A 140 1.17 0.62 3.85
C MET A 140 2.03 1.87 3.85
N GLY A 141 2.03 2.59 2.73
CA GLY A 141 2.71 3.87 2.59
C GLY A 141 1.70 5.00 2.50
N ILE A 142 2.02 6.12 3.12
CA ILE A 142 1.25 7.34 3.05
C ILE A 142 1.91 8.23 2.00
N VAL A 143 1.19 8.55 0.94
CA VAL A 143 1.70 9.41 -0.13
C VAL A 143 1.45 10.86 0.25
N ILE A 144 2.51 11.66 0.29
CA ILE A 144 2.43 13.06 0.68
C ILE A 144 2.63 13.98 -0.52
N ASP A 145 1.91 15.09 -0.51
CA ASP A 145 1.99 16.12 -1.55
C ASP A 145 3.10 17.13 -1.25
N GLU A 146 3.23 18.15 -2.11
CA GLU A 146 4.25 19.18 -2.00
C GLU A 146 4.15 20.00 -0.71
N TYR A 147 2.97 20.03 -0.12
CA TYR A 147 2.69 20.82 1.09
C TYR A 147 2.75 20.00 2.36
N GLY A 148 3.10 18.73 2.25
CA GLY A 148 3.16 17.83 3.40
C GLY A 148 1.83 17.22 3.81
N GLY A 149 0.76 17.48 3.03
CA GLY A 149 -0.54 16.88 3.27
C GLY A 149 -0.63 15.47 2.69
N THR A 150 -1.64 14.72 3.10
CA THR A 150 -1.88 13.38 2.59
C THR A 150 -2.53 13.43 1.22
N ALA A 151 -1.85 12.94 0.19
CA ALA A 151 -2.39 12.82 -1.16
C ALA A 151 -3.14 11.50 -1.35
N GLY A 152 -2.67 10.45 -0.72
CA GLY A 152 -3.26 9.11 -0.84
C GLY A 152 -2.54 8.08 -0.01
N ILE A 153 -2.91 6.83 -0.20
CA ILE A 153 -2.25 5.69 0.44
C ILE A 153 -1.93 4.63 -0.60
N ILE A 154 -0.91 3.83 -0.31
CA ILE A 154 -0.47 2.74 -1.17
C ILE A 154 -0.28 1.49 -0.32
N THR A 155 -0.80 0.35 -0.81
CA THR A 155 -0.52 -0.96 -0.23
C THR A 155 -0.15 -1.93 -1.35
N PRO A 156 0.63 -2.99 -1.07
CA PRO A 156 0.95 -3.98 -2.09
C PRO A 156 -0.29 -4.67 -2.68
N GLU A 157 -1.35 -4.76 -1.90
CA GLU A 157 -2.61 -5.39 -2.30
C GLU A 157 -3.34 -4.62 -3.39
N ASP A 158 -3.13 -3.31 -3.48
CA ASP A 158 -3.76 -2.43 -4.46
C ASP A 158 -3.24 -2.62 -5.89
N LYS A 159 -2.29 -3.53 -6.08
CA LYS A 159 -1.55 -3.69 -7.33
C LYS A 159 -1.94 -4.90 -8.15
N ILE A 160 -2.71 -5.75 -7.59
CA ILE A 160 -3.02 -7.04 -8.22
C ILE A 160 -4.22 -6.91 -9.13
#